data_5d5595413b39671f52bb6dcdedb7a934
#
_entry.id   5d5595413b39671f52bb6dcdedb7a934
#
_cell.length_a   1.000
_cell.length_b   1.000
_cell.length_c   1.000
_cell.angle_alpha   90.00
_cell.angle_beta   90.00
_cell.angle_gamma   90.00
#
_symmetry.space_group_name_H-M   'P 1'
#
loop_
_entity.id
_entity.type
_entity.pdbx_description
1 polymer ?
#
loop_
_entity_poly.entity_id
_entity_poly.type
_entity_poly.pdbx_seq_one_letter_code
_entity_poly.pdbx_strand_id
1 'polypeptide(L)'
;MQTLQSTVTLNNGVAMPIFGLGVYNSKEETTFAVSTAIRHGYRLIDTAAFYENEKEVGEGIKDSGIPRDDLFITTKLWNDMQRESRQRESFEKSLDNLGVDAVDLYLIHWPIPGKIKETWHVLEQLYEEGLVKAIGVSNFLPHHLEELSVHANIAPAVDQFECNPYLTRKELRNYCKKHNIVPEAWSPLARGACFDDPVLQSLAEKYEKNIAQIILRYDVQNGIVTIPKSTKEARILSNSQVFDFELSTEDIEKIDTLNKNEMHGDPDHVDF
;
A
#
# COMPACT_ATOMS: atom_id res chain seq x y z
N MET A 1 8.88 21.25 -0.60
CA MET A 1 7.76 20.81 0.28
C MET A 1 7.00 19.71 -0.46
N GLN A 2 6.72 18.57 0.17
CA GLN A 2 5.90 17.51 -0.43
C GLN A 2 4.45 17.97 -0.57
N THR A 3 3.71 17.36 -1.49
CA THR A 3 2.28 17.59 -1.74
C THR A 3 1.58 16.25 -2.00
N LEU A 4 0.27 16.23 -2.11
CA LEU A 4 -0.51 15.03 -2.50
C LEU A 4 -0.08 14.47 -3.88
N GLN A 5 0.55 15.30 -4.72
CA GLN A 5 1.07 14.90 -6.04
C GLN A 5 2.55 14.45 -6.00
N SER A 6 3.18 14.47 -4.82
CA SER A 6 4.56 14.02 -4.69
C SER A 6 4.67 12.51 -4.92
N THR A 7 5.78 12.10 -5.53
CA THR A 7 6.06 10.70 -5.85
C THR A 7 7.37 10.24 -5.22
N VAL A 8 7.49 8.95 -5.04
CA VAL A 8 8.76 8.24 -4.82
C VAL A 8 9.16 7.53 -6.10
N THR A 9 10.44 7.50 -6.41
CA THR A 9 10.95 6.77 -7.57
C THR A 9 11.24 5.32 -7.16
N LEU A 10 10.58 4.36 -7.80
CA LEU A 10 10.83 2.93 -7.63
C LEU A 10 12.21 2.54 -8.21
N ASN A 11 12.73 1.37 -7.83
CA ASN A 11 14.04 0.87 -8.29
C ASN A 11 14.14 0.65 -9.81
N ASN A 12 13.02 0.58 -10.50
CA ASN A 12 12.93 0.49 -11.97
C ASN A 12 12.65 1.84 -12.67
N GLY A 13 12.67 2.96 -11.91
CA GLY A 13 12.46 4.31 -12.44
C GLY A 13 11.00 4.77 -12.52
N VAL A 14 10.03 3.92 -12.21
CA VAL A 14 8.62 4.30 -12.17
C VAL A 14 8.35 5.25 -11.00
N ALA A 15 7.59 6.33 -11.25
CA ALA A 15 7.16 7.28 -10.22
C ALA A 15 5.85 6.79 -9.57
N MET A 16 5.89 6.50 -8.27
CA MET A 16 4.73 6.05 -7.48
C MET A 16 4.28 7.19 -6.54
N PRO A 17 2.98 7.56 -6.50
CA PRO A 17 2.50 8.54 -5.52
C PRO A 17 2.77 8.08 -4.08
N ILE A 18 3.19 9.02 -3.22
CA ILE A 18 3.51 8.72 -1.81
C ILE A 18 2.28 8.56 -0.91
N PHE A 19 1.10 8.89 -1.44
CA PHE A 19 -0.16 8.87 -0.71
C PHE A 19 -1.28 8.34 -1.59
N GLY A 20 -2.04 7.36 -1.09
CA GLY A 20 -3.11 6.71 -1.83
C GLY A 20 -4.35 6.40 -1.01
N LEU A 21 -5.32 5.77 -1.65
CA LEU A 21 -6.51 5.23 -1.02
C LEU A 21 -6.47 3.70 -1.05
N GLY A 22 -6.49 3.05 0.11
CA GLY A 22 -6.79 1.62 0.24
C GLY A 22 -8.30 1.37 0.26
N VAL A 23 -8.75 0.28 -0.36
CA VAL A 23 -10.19 -0.02 -0.45
C VAL A 23 -10.61 -1.34 0.21
N TYR A 24 -9.75 -1.93 1.04
CA TYR A 24 -10.12 -3.13 1.77
C TYR A 24 -11.37 -2.92 2.62
N ASN A 25 -12.35 -3.82 2.49
CA ASN A 25 -13.62 -3.77 3.22
C ASN A 25 -14.42 -2.47 3.01
N SER A 26 -14.37 -1.87 1.80
CA SER A 26 -15.20 -0.72 1.41
C SER A 26 -16.60 -1.14 0.91
N LYS A 27 -16.76 -2.41 0.54
CA LYS A 27 -18.06 -3.00 0.14
C LYS A 27 -18.77 -2.14 -0.93
N GLU A 28 -20.05 -1.91 -0.73
CA GLU A 28 -20.91 -1.14 -1.66
C GLU A 28 -20.48 0.32 -1.79
N GLU A 29 -19.66 0.84 -0.88
CA GLU A 29 -19.17 2.22 -0.95
C GLU A 29 -17.89 2.36 -1.78
N THR A 30 -17.36 1.26 -2.38
CA THR A 30 -16.07 1.27 -3.09
C THR A 30 -16.07 2.26 -4.26
N THR A 31 -17.03 2.20 -5.17
CA THR A 31 -17.15 3.09 -6.34
C THR A 31 -17.17 4.56 -5.90
N PHE A 32 -17.98 4.88 -4.89
CA PHE A 32 -18.06 6.24 -4.34
C PHE A 32 -16.73 6.70 -3.72
N ALA A 33 -16.09 5.85 -2.90
CA ALA A 33 -14.83 6.19 -2.23
C ALA A 33 -13.71 6.46 -3.25
N VAL A 34 -13.59 5.60 -4.27
CA VAL A 34 -12.59 5.73 -5.33
C VAL A 34 -12.80 7.00 -6.14
N SER A 35 -14.03 7.21 -6.68
CA SER A 35 -14.32 8.39 -7.50
C SER A 35 -14.13 9.69 -6.70
N THR A 36 -14.53 9.71 -5.43
CA THR A 36 -14.34 10.84 -4.52
C THR A 36 -12.87 11.12 -4.28
N ALA A 37 -12.06 10.11 -3.92
CA ALA A 37 -10.63 10.29 -3.68
C ALA A 37 -9.93 10.87 -4.92
N ILE A 38 -10.19 10.31 -6.10
CA ILE A 38 -9.57 10.77 -7.35
C ILE A 38 -9.96 12.22 -7.66
N ARG A 39 -11.23 12.61 -7.48
CA ARG A 39 -11.70 14.01 -7.65
C ARG A 39 -11.04 14.97 -6.67
N HIS A 40 -10.69 14.51 -5.47
CA HIS A 40 -9.94 15.27 -4.46
C HIS A 40 -8.41 15.19 -4.61
N GLY A 41 -7.92 14.69 -5.74
CA GLY A 41 -6.52 14.75 -6.12
C GLY A 41 -5.70 13.50 -5.76
N TYR A 42 -6.28 12.45 -5.22
CA TYR A 42 -5.57 11.17 -5.08
C TYR A 42 -5.22 10.61 -6.46
N ARG A 43 -4.05 9.98 -6.55
CA ARG A 43 -3.58 9.36 -7.80
C ARG A 43 -3.17 7.90 -7.62
N LEU A 44 -3.06 7.39 -6.39
CA LEU A 44 -2.82 5.99 -6.06
C LEU A 44 -4.08 5.36 -5.48
N ILE A 45 -4.54 4.27 -6.09
CA ILE A 45 -5.64 3.42 -5.61
C ILE A 45 -5.10 2.00 -5.41
N ASP A 46 -5.25 1.47 -4.19
CA ASP A 46 -4.81 0.14 -3.81
C ASP A 46 -6.00 -0.79 -3.56
N THR A 47 -6.08 -1.85 -4.35
CA THR A 47 -7.03 -2.94 -4.20
C THR A 47 -6.33 -4.30 -4.19
N ALA A 48 -7.07 -5.39 -4.25
CA ALA A 48 -6.57 -6.76 -4.37
C ALA A 48 -7.70 -7.68 -4.87
N ALA A 49 -7.34 -8.79 -5.53
CA ALA A 49 -8.30 -9.83 -5.93
C ALA A 49 -9.11 -10.35 -4.73
N PHE A 50 -8.47 -10.51 -3.57
CA PHE A 50 -9.12 -10.95 -2.33
C PHE A 50 -10.21 -10.00 -1.81
N TYR A 51 -10.17 -8.70 -2.17
CA TYR A 51 -11.15 -7.74 -1.68
C TYR A 51 -12.50 -7.84 -2.39
N GLU A 52 -12.55 -8.58 -3.50
CA GLU A 52 -13.74 -8.83 -4.32
C GLU A 52 -14.45 -7.53 -4.76
N ASN A 53 -13.68 -6.44 -4.92
CA ASN A 53 -14.21 -5.11 -5.25
C ASN A 53 -13.45 -4.44 -6.42
N GLU A 54 -12.66 -5.19 -7.18
CA GLU A 54 -11.89 -4.62 -8.31
C GLU A 54 -12.81 -4.02 -9.38
N LYS A 55 -14.00 -4.59 -9.58
CA LYS A 55 -14.99 -4.05 -10.52
C LYS A 55 -15.50 -2.68 -10.09
N GLU A 56 -15.85 -2.53 -8.83
CA GLU A 56 -16.28 -1.26 -8.23
C GLU A 56 -15.15 -0.21 -8.23
N VAL A 57 -13.88 -0.66 -8.12
CA VAL A 57 -12.71 0.22 -8.31
C VAL A 57 -12.67 0.72 -9.75
N GLY A 58 -12.80 -0.17 -10.75
CA GLY A 58 -12.84 0.21 -12.17
C GLY A 58 -13.99 1.18 -12.49
N GLU A 59 -15.18 0.95 -11.95
CA GLU A 59 -16.31 1.85 -12.05
C GLU A 59 -16.01 3.22 -11.41
N GLY A 60 -15.40 3.25 -10.22
CA GLY A 60 -15.01 4.49 -9.53
C GLY A 60 -13.96 5.29 -10.28
N ILE A 61 -12.99 4.63 -10.92
CA ILE A 61 -12.01 5.27 -11.80
C ILE A 61 -12.73 5.93 -12.98
N LYS A 62 -13.61 5.21 -13.67
CA LYS A 62 -14.40 5.73 -14.78
C LYS A 62 -15.25 6.92 -14.36
N ASP A 63 -15.94 6.82 -13.24
CA ASP A 63 -16.83 7.87 -12.71
C ASP A 63 -16.06 9.13 -12.26
N SER A 64 -14.77 9.01 -11.96
CA SER A 64 -13.92 10.14 -11.61
C SER A 64 -13.72 11.11 -12.77
N GLY A 65 -13.76 10.61 -14.00
CA GLY A 65 -13.49 11.38 -15.22
C GLY A 65 -12.02 11.69 -15.46
N ILE A 66 -11.10 11.15 -14.63
CA ILE A 66 -9.66 11.33 -14.78
C ILE A 66 -9.11 10.23 -15.71
N PRO A 67 -8.22 10.57 -16.67
CA PRO A 67 -7.60 9.56 -17.54
C PRO A 67 -6.87 8.47 -16.75
N ARG A 68 -6.94 7.22 -17.23
CA ARG A 68 -6.25 6.07 -16.61
C ARG A 68 -4.75 6.31 -16.44
N ASP A 69 -4.12 6.96 -17.40
CA ASP A 69 -2.68 7.21 -17.40
C ASP A 69 -2.23 8.22 -16.32
N ASP A 70 -3.14 9.00 -15.78
CA ASP A 70 -2.89 9.91 -14.66
C ASP A 70 -3.02 9.21 -13.30
N LEU A 71 -3.36 7.92 -13.27
CA LEU A 71 -3.59 7.14 -12.06
C LEU A 71 -2.54 6.04 -11.91
N PHE A 72 -2.24 5.71 -10.66
CA PHE A 72 -1.41 4.57 -10.26
C PHE A 72 -2.30 3.54 -9.58
N ILE A 73 -2.48 2.38 -10.20
CA ILE A 73 -3.37 1.32 -9.74
C ILE A 73 -2.55 0.14 -9.25
N THR A 74 -2.77 -0.25 -8.00
CA THR A 74 -2.19 -1.44 -7.39
C THR A 74 -3.28 -2.51 -7.22
N THR A 75 -2.99 -3.74 -7.64
CA THR A 75 -3.74 -4.92 -7.21
C THR A 75 -2.81 -6.05 -6.81
N LYS A 76 -3.35 -7.14 -6.23
CA LYS A 76 -2.55 -8.18 -5.58
C LYS A 76 -3.08 -9.58 -5.91
N LEU A 77 -2.15 -10.50 -6.12
CA LEU A 77 -2.40 -11.93 -6.28
C LEU A 77 -2.75 -12.59 -4.95
N TRP A 78 -3.93 -13.20 -4.87
CA TRP A 78 -4.32 -13.92 -3.67
C TRP A 78 -3.68 -15.30 -3.51
N ASN A 79 -3.68 -15.80 -2.29
CA ASN A 79 -2.97 -16.99 -1.82
C ASN A 79 -3.38 -18.28 -2.55
N ASP A 80 -4.68 -18.51 -2.77
CA ASP A 80 -5.18 -19.73 -3.39
C ASP A 80 -4.67 -19.90 -4.82
N MET A 81 -4.62 -18.78 -5.57
CA MET A 81 -4.11 -18.79 -6.93
C MET A 81 -2.59 -19.06 -6.99
N GLN A 82 -1.85 -18.70 -5.93
CA GLN A 82 -0.44 -19.10 -5.79
C GLN A 82 -0.34 -20.60 -5.51
N ARG A 83 -1.14 -21.15 -4.59
CA ARG A 83 -1.17 -22.58 -4.24
C ARG A 83 -1.53 -23.45 -5.44
N GLU A 84 -2.47 -23.01 -6.24
CA GLU A 84 -2.97 -23.70 -7.43
C GLU A 84 -2.13 -23.49 -8.69
N SER A 85 -1.07 -22.67 -8.63
CA SER A 85 -0.23 -22.27 -9.80
C SER A 85 -1.04 -21.62 -10.93
N ARG A 86 -2.02 -20.77 -10.57
CA ARG A 86 -2.94 -20.06 -11.48
C ARG A 86 -2.74 -18.54 -11.43
N GLN A 87 -1.50 -18.10 -11.25
CA GLN A 87 -1.14 -16.69 -11.04
C GLN A 87 -1.56 -15.81 -12.23
N ARG A 88 -1.27 -16.27 -13.46
CA ARG A 88 -1.63 -15.53 -14.68
C ARG A 88 -3.15 -15.40 -14.86
N GLU A 89 -3.89 -16.45 -14.64
CA GLU A 89 -5.35 -16.43 -14.70
C GLU A 89 -5.95 -15.42 -13.70
N SER A 90 -5.41 -15.38 -12.48
CA SER A 90 -5.81 -14.40 -11.48
C SER A 90 -5.53 -12.97 -11.95
N PHE A 91 -4.38 -12.72 -12.55
CA PHE A 91 -4.01 -11.42 -13.07
C PHE A 91 -4.94 -10.96 -14.21
N GLU A 92 -5.18 -11.83 -15.19
CA GLU A 92 -6.08 -11.55 -16.32
C GLU A 92 -7.50 -11.23 -15.83
N LYS A 93 -7.99 -11.98 -14.82
CA LYS A 93 -9.27 -11.68 -14.17
C LYS A 93 -9.27 -10.33 -13.45
N SER A 94 -8.16 -9.94 -12.82
CA SER A 94 -8.03 -8.62 -12.19
C SER A 94 -8.10 -7.50 -13.23
N LEU A 95 -7.44 -7.64 -14.40
CA LEU A 95 -7.54 -6.67 -15.49
C LEU A 95 -8.99 -6.54 -16.00
N ASP A 96 -9.66 -7.68 -16.22
CA ASP A 96 -11.07 -7.71 -16.67
C ASP A 96 -11.98 -7.01 -15.65
N ASN A 97 -11.82 -7.29 -14.37
CA ASN A 97 -12.59 -6.68 -13.29
C ASN A 97 -12.36 -5.16 -13.22
N LEU A 98 -11.10 -4.74 -13.26
CA LEU A 98 -10.73 -3.31 -13.23
C LEU A 98 -11.11 -2.57 -14.52
N GLY A 99 -11.33 -3.30 -15.62
CA GLY A 99 -11.61 -2.72 -16.93
C GLY A 99 -10.43 -1.94 -17.51
N VAL A 100 -9.21 -2.45 -17.31
CA VAL A 100 -7.95 -1.84 -17.77
C VAL A 100 -7.07 -2.84 -18.51
N ASP A 101 -6.21 -2.35 -19.41
CA ASP A 101 -5.28 -3.19 -20.18
C ASP A 101 -3.98 -3.50 -19.40
N ALA A 102 -3.66 -2.68 -18.39
CA ALA A 102 -2.46 -2.83 -17.56
C ALA A 102 -2.64 -2.17 -16.18
N VAL A 103 -1.90 -2.66 -15.19
CA VAL A 103 -1.80 -2.02 -13.87
C VAL A 103 -0.40 -1.43 -13.64
N ASP A 104 -0.30 -0.51 -12.67
CA ASP A 104 0.96 0.15 -12.37
C ASP A 104 1.82 -0.70 -11.43
N LEU A 105 1.19 -1.38 -10.47
CA LEU A 105 1.88 -2.25 -9.52
C LEU A 105 1.07 -3.53 -9.28
N TYR A 106 1.75 -4.67 -9.39
CA TYR A 106 1.17 -5.97 -9.04
C TYR A 106 1.98 -6.63 -7.92
N LEU A 107 1.31 -7.04 -6.84
CA LEU A 107 1.95 -7.57 -5.65
C LEU A 107 1.59 -9.05 -5.42
N ILE A 108 2.56 -9.82 -4.93
CA ILE A 108 2.25 -11.05 -4.18
C ILE A 108 1.62 -10.62 -2.85
N HIS A 109 0.40 -11.10 -2.52
CA HIS A 109 -0.33 -10.62 -1.34
C HIS A 109 0.27 -11.13 -0.02
N TRP A 110 0.70 -12.39 0.01
CA TRP A 110 1.38 -13.03 1.15
C TRP A 110 2.43 -14.03 0.69
N PRO A 111 3.51 -14.24 1.46
CA PRO A 111 4.56 -15.22 1.14
C PRO A 111 4.07 -16.65 1.38
N ILE A 112 3.58 -17.34 0.35
CA ILE A 112 3.15 -18.74 0.48
C ILE A 112 4.37 -19.64 0.47
N PRO A 113 4.62 -20.45 1.53
CA PRO A 113 5.79 -21.32 1.62
C PRO A 113 5.93 -22.25 0.40
N GLY A 114 7.11 -22.27 -0.20
CA GLY A 114 7.43 -23.10 -1.38
C GLY A 114 6.82 -22.58 -2.70
N LYS A 115 6.11 -21.44 -2.70
CA LYS A 115 5.51 -20.87 -3.91
C LYS A 115 6.14 -19.54 -4.34
N ILE A 116 6.97 -18.92 -3.51
CA ILE A 116 7.57 -17.60 -3.76
C ILE A 116 8.27 -17.56 -5.11
N LYS A 117 9.18 -18.52 -5.38
CA LYS A 117 9.94 -18.57 -6.63
C LYS A 117 9.06 -18.69 -7.87
N GLU A 118 8.13 -19.64 -7.88
CA GLU A 118 7.23 -19.89 -9.01
C GLU A 118 6.36 -18.65 -9.29
N THR A 119 5.78 -18.09 -8.21
CA THR A 119 4.92 -16.94 -8.30
C THR A 119 5.67 -15.71 -8.81
N TRP A 120 6.88 -15.46 -8.29
CA TRP A 120 7.68 -14.32 -8.72
C TRP A 120 8.04 -14.39 -10.20
N HIS A 121 8.40 -15.57 -10.68
CA HIS A 121 8.71 -15.76 -12.09
C HIS A 121 7.53 -15.40 -13.01
N VAL A 122 6.29 -15.70 -12.61
CA VAL A 122 5.10 -15.27 -13.36
C VAL A 122 4.94 -13.74 -13.34
N LEU A 123 5.20 -13.08 -12.20
CA LEU A 123 5.18 -11.61 -12.12
C LEU A 123 6.25 -10.98 -13.02
N GLU A 124 7.45 -11.55 -13.09
CA GLU A 124 8.51 -11.12 -14.01
C GLU A 124 8.06 -11.20 -15.47
N GLN A 125 7.40 -12.30 -15.87
CA GLN A 125 6.84 -12.44 -17.22
C GLN A 125 5.80 -11.36 -17.53
N LEU A 126 4.87 -11.10 -16.61
CA LEU A 126 3.87 -10.03 -16.77
C LEU A 126 4.51 -8.65 -16.93
N TYR A 127 5.59 -8.40 -16.21
CA TYR A 127 6.38 -7.17 -16.31
C TYR A 127 7.09 -7.07 -17.68
N GLU A 128 7.73 -8.13 -18.15
CA GLU A 128 8.41 -8.18 -19.44
C GLU A 128 7.43 -8.03 -20.62
N GLU A 129 6.20 -8.51 -20.48
CA GLU A 129 5.10 -8.33 -21.43
C GLU A 129 4.52 -6.90 -21.41
N GLY A 130 4.90 -6.06 -20.44
CA GLY A 130 4.41 -4.68 -20.31
C GLY A 130 2.99 -4.57 -19.75
N LEU A 131 2.45 -5.64 -19.18
CA LEU A 131 1.12 -5.67 -18.55
C LEU A 131 1.11 -5.07 -17.14
N VAL A 132 2.28 -4.96 -16.51
CA VAL A 132 2.49 -4.28 -15.24
C VAL A 132 3.70 -3.35 -15.34
N LYS A 133 3.63 -2.15 -14.75
CA LYS A 133 4.76 -1.18 -14.77
C LYS A 133 5.79 -1.46 -13.67
N ALA A 134 5.37 -2.11 -12.57
CA ALA A 134 6.25 -2.52 -11.48
C ALA A 134 5.68 -3.77 -10.80
N ILE A 135 6.56 -4.60 -10.26
CA ILE A 135 6.20 -5.78 -9.47
C ILE A 135 6.77 -5.68 -8.07
N GLY A 136 6.05 -6.22 -7.10
CA GLY A 136 6.43 -6.16 -5.71
C GLY A 136 5.78 -7.26 -4.88
N VAL A 137 5.93 -7.12 -3.58
CA VAL A 137 5.44 -8.08 -2.61
C VAL A 137 4.64 -7.39 -1.51
N SER A 138 3.85 -8.16 -0.79
CA SER A 138 3.16 -7.68 0.41
C SER A 138 3.34 -8.69 1.54
N ASN A 139 3.54 -8.16 2.76
CA ASN A 139 3.74 -8.93 3.98
C ASN A 139 5.00 -9.82 3.98
N PHE A 140 6.02 -9.46 3.21
CA PHE A 140 7.29 -10.16 3.25
C PHE A 140 8.14 -9.65 4.42
N LEU A 141 8.72 -10.57 5.17
CA LEU A 141 9.74 -10.27 6.18
C LEU A 141 11.14 -10.36 5.55
N PRO A 142 12.21 -9.87 6.22
CA PRO A 142 13.56 -9.89 5.64
C PRO A 142 13.99 -11.25 5.09
N HIS A 143 13.70 -12.35 5.79
CA HIS A 143 14.07 -13.69 5.33
C HIS A 143 13.28 -14.15 4.08
N HIS A 144 12.00 -13.72 3.92
CA HIS A 144 11.23 -13.96 2.70
C HIS A 144 11.82 -13.18 1.51
N LEU A 145 12.25 -11.94 1.74
CA LEU A 145 12.93 -11.13 0.73
C LEU A 145 14.30 -11.70 0.37
N GLU A 146 15.03 -12.27 1.33
CA GLU A 146 16.28 -12.99 1.10
C GLU A 146 16.06 -14.26 0.27
N GLU A 147 15.05 -15.08 0.61
CA GLU A 147 14.63 -16.24 -0.19
C GLU A 147 14.31 -15.84 -1.62
N LEU A 148 13.49 -14.80 -1.78
CA LEU A 148 13.13 -14.27 -3.10
C LEU A 148 14.36 -13.84 -3.88
N SER A 149 15.30 -13.12 -3.27
CA SER A 149 16.49 -12.57 -3.92
C SER A 149 17.41 -13.61 -4.55
N VAL A 150 17.39 -14.85 -4.06
CA VAL A 150 18.17 -15.95 -4.63
C VAL A 150 17.66 -16.35 -6.02
N HIS A 151 16.40 -16.08 -6.32
CA HIS A 151 15.74 -16.58 -7.51
C HIS A 151 15.24 -15.48 -8.45
N ALA A 152 15.11 -14.24 -7.96
CA ALA A 152 14.60 -13.11 -8.70
C ALA A 152 15.64 -12.58 -9.71
N ASN A 153 15.20 -12.39 -10.97
CA ASN A 153 15.94 -11.61 -11.97
C ASN A 153 15.64 -10.12 -11.86
N ILE A 154 14.44 -9.78 -11.41
CA ILE A 154 13.96 -8.42 -11.18
C ILE A 154 13.72 -8.28 -9.67
N ALA A 155 14.35 -7.29 -9.04
CA ALA A 155 14.14 -7.03 -7.62
C ALA A 155 12.73 -6.47 -7.37
N PRO A 156 12.05 -6.81 -6.24
CA PRO A 156 10.78 -6.21 -5.90
C PRO A 156 10.93 -4.69 -5.75
N ALA A 157 9.99 -3.94 -6.35
CA ALA A 157 10.01 -2.48 -6.29
C ALA A 157 9.39 -1.95 -5.00
N VAL A 158 8.41 -2.67 -4.46
CA VAL A 158 7.63 -2.31 -3.26
C VAL A 158 7.51 -3.52 -2.36
N ASP A 159 7.55 -3.30 -1.06
CA ASP A 159 7.04 -4.23 -0.06
C ASP A 159 5.96 -3.51 0.76
N GLN A 160 4.71 -3.99 0.62
CA GLN A 160 3.55 -3.45 1.31
C GLN A 160 3.26 -4.27 2.56
N PHE A 161 3.35 -3.69 3.75
CA PHE A 161 3.16 -4.39 5.01
C PHE A 161 2.35 -3.59 6.02
N GLU A 162 1.80 -4.27 7.03
CA GLU A 162 1.17 -3.57 8.14
C GLU A 162 2.19 -2.66 8.84
N CYS A 163 1.89 -1.36 8.83
CA CYS A 163 2.71 -0.37 9.52
C CYS A 163 1.82 0.71 10.12
N ASN A 164 1.97 0.94 11.41
CA ASN A 164 1.21 1.93 12.18
C ASN A 164 1.97 2.23 13.49
N PRO A 165 1.54 3.17 14.33
CA PRO A 165 2.25 3.53 15.58
C PRO A 165 2.50 2.37 16.54
N TYR A 166 1.62 1.34 16.57
CA TYR A 166 1.78 0.15 17.42
C TYR A 166 2.57 -0.97 16.75
N LEU A 167 2.88 -0.82 15.45
CA LEU A 167 3.68 -1.74 14.66
C LEU A 167 4.56 -0.96 13.67
N THR A 168 5.61 -0.33 14.15
CA THR A 168 6.42 0.61 13.35
C THR A 168 7.32 -0.05 12.31
N ARG A 169 7.54 -1.36 12.38
CA ARG A 169 8.34 -2.15 11.41
C ARG A 169 9.72 -1.54 11.11
N LYS A 170 10.36 -0.93 12.09
CA LYS A 170 11.62 -0.17 11.90
C LYS A 170 12.73 -1.00 11.23
N GLU A 171 12.89 -2.25 11.63
CA GLU A 171 13.89 -3.15 11.05
C GLU A 171 13.58 -3.48 9.60
N LEU A 172 12.32 -3.82 9.29
CA LEU A 172 11.87 -4.11 7.92
C LEU A 172 11.99 -2.88 7.02
N ARG A 173 11.58 -1.69 7.49
CA ARG A 173 11.78 -0.42 6.76
C ARG A 173 13.25 -0.15 6.45
N ASN A 174 14.16 -0.40 7.40
CA ASN A 174 15.60 -0.26 7.20
C ASN A 174 16.13 -1.27 6.20
N TYR A 175 15.63 -2.51 6.23
CA TYR A 175 15.96 -3.53 5.25
C TYR A 175 15.52 -3.09 3.84
N CYS A 176 14.28 -2.68 3.68
CA CYS A 176 13.74 -2.17 2.41
C CYS A 176 14.58 -1.02 1.86
N LYS A 177 14.88 -0.02 2.69
CA LYS A 177 15.73 1.12 2.31
C LYS A 177 17.11 0.68 1.82
N LYS A 178 17.76 -0.27 2.52
CA LYS A 178 19.07 -0.80 2.15
C LYS A 178 19.06 -1.50 0.78
N HIS A 179 17.93 -2.10 0.41
CA HIS A 179 17.78 -2.87 -0.83
C HIS A 179 17.04 -2.12 -1.94
N ASN A 180 16.80 -0.81 -1.77
CA ASN A 180 16.05 0.03 -2.73
C ASN A 180 14.63 -0.48 -3.00
N ILE A 181 13.97 -1.04 -1.98
CA ILE A 181 12.58 -1.45 -1.98
C ILE A 181 11.78 -0.34 -1.30
N VAL A 182 10.70 0.13 -1.91
CA VAL A 182 9.85 1.16 -1.31
C VAL A 182 8.91 0.53 -0.30
N PRO A 183 8.92 0.97 0.99
CA PRO A 183 7.96 0.52 1.97
C PRO A 183 6.60 1.17 1.74
N GLU A 184 5.52 0.38 1.80
CA GLU A 184 4.15 0.87 1.74
C GLU A 184 3.34 0.35 2.93
N ALA A 185 2.63 1.26 3.62
CA ALA A 185 1.87 0.95 4.83
C ALA A 185 0.41 0.64 4.52
N TRP A 186 -0.01 -0.62 4.72
CA TRP A 186 -1.42 -0.92 4.89
C TRP A 186 -1.83 -0.79 6.36
N SER A 187 -3.12 -0.49 6.60
CA SER A 187 -3.67 -0.22 7.95
C SER A 187 -2.91 0.85 8.74
N PRO A 188 -2.48 1.98 8.12
CA PRO A 188 -1.66 2.98 8.78
C PRO A 188 -2.29 3.55 10.04
N LEU A 189 -3.61 3.58 10.12
CA LEU A 189 -4.38 4.09 11.25
C LEU A 189 -4.72 3.02 12.31
N ALA A 190 -4.10 1.83 12.26
CA ALA A 190 -4.34 0.72 13.20
C ALA A 190 -5.85 0.43 13.40
N ARG A 191 -6.68 0.64 12.38
CA ARG A 191 -8.16 0.55 12.47
C ARG A 191 -8.76 1.40 13.58
N GLY A 192 -8.07 2.44 14.02
CA GLY A 192 -8.47 3.33 15.12
C GLY A 192 -8.00 2.91 16.51
N ALA A 193 -7.34 1.77 16.67
CA ALA A 193 -6.92 1.25 17.98
C ALA A 193 -5.94 2.18 18.74
N CYS A 194 -5.23 3.05 18.02
CA CYS A 194 -4.26 3.99 18.64
C CYS A 194 -4.83 5.41 18.84
N PHE A 195 -6.09 5.67 18.57
CA PHE A 195 -6.64 7.04 18.59
C PHE A 195 -6.80 7.60 20.02
N ASP A 196 -6.86 6.75 21.02
CA ASP A 196 -6.91 7.15 22.42
C ASP A 196 -5.53 7.23 23.08
N ASP A 197 -4.44 7.03 22.30
CA ASP A 197 -3.08 7.10 22.84
C ASP A 197 -2.70 8.54 23.24
N PRO A 198 -2.29 8.78 24.50
CA PRO A 198 -2.03 10.13 25.00
C PRO A 198 -0.88 10.84 24.27
N VAL A 199 0.10 10.10 23.74
CA VAL A 199 1.19 10.68 22.94
C VAL A 199 0.64 11.24 21.63
N LEU A 200 -0.17 10.46 20.92
CA LEU A 200 -0.79 10.90 19.67
C LEU A 200 -1.77 12.05 19.89
N GLN A 201 -2.55 12.04 20.99
CA GLN A 201 -3.43 13.15 21.35
C GLN A 201 -2.65 14.44 21.60
N SER A 202 -1.56 14.36 22.38
CA SER A 202 -0.68 15.51 22.65
C SER A 202 -0.06 16.08 21.36
N LEU A 203 0.36 15.20 20.44
CA LEU A 203 0.88 15.65 19.14
C LEU A 203 -0.21 16.28 18.27
N ALA A 204 -1.43 15.72 18.28
CA ALA A 204 -2.57 16.29 17.56
C ALA A 204 -2.88 17.73 18.04
N GLU A 205 -2.88 17.96 19.36
CA GLU A 205 -3.03 19.29 19.95
C GLU A 205 -1.87 20.22 19.55
N LYS A 206 -0.62 19.75 19.68
CA LYS A 206 0.58 20.54 19.37
C LYS A 206 0.61 21.07 17.94
N TYR A 207 0.18 20.25 16.97
CA TYR A 207 0.21 20.58 15.53
C TYR A 207 -1.14 21.10 15.00
N GLU A 208 -2.16 21.23 15.86
CA GLU A 208 -3.52 21.62 15.45
C GLU A 208 -4.08 20.73 14.34
N LYS A 209 -3.83 19.42 14.45
CA LYS A 209 -4.24 18.37 13.50
C LYS A 209 -5.03 17.27 14.20
N ASN A 210 -5.76 16.45 13.46
CA ASN A 210 -6.33 15.25 14.04
C ASN A 210 -5.29 14.10 14.08
N ILE A 211 -5.56 13.09 14.90
CA ILE A 211 -4.64 11.96 15.11
C ILE A 211 -4.33 11.22 13.81
N ALA A 212 -5.32 11.04 12.93
CA ALA A 212 -5.08 10.40 11.63
C ALA A 212 -4.06 11.19 10.80
N GLN A 213 -4.14 12.52 10.79
CA GLN A 213 -3.19 13.37 10.09
C GLN A 213 -1.78 13.26 10.68
N ILE A 214 -1.64 13.19 12.00
CA ILE A 214 -0.34 12.97 12.66
C ILE A 214 0.30 11.65 12.21
N ILE A 215 -0.47 10.57 12.21
CA ILE A 215 0.02 9.24 11.82
C ILE A 215 0.40 9.21 10.33
N LEU A 216 -0.45 9.73 9.47
CA LEU A 216 -0.20 9.74 8.02
C LEU A 216 0.98 10.67 7.65
N ARG A 217 1.17 11.76 8.39
CA ARG A 217 2.35 12.61 8.25
C ARG A 217 3.63 11.89 8.70
N TYR A 218 3.56 11.14 9.80
CA TYR A 218 4.67 10.30 10.25
C TYR A 218 5.10 9.31 9.16
N ASP A 219 4.16 8.62 8.50
CA ASP A 219 4.49 7.70 7.40
C ASP A 219 5.23 8.43 6.28
N VAL A 220 4.62 9.50 5.76
CA VAL A 220 5.18 10.29 4.64
C VAL A 220 6.57 10.83 4.97
N GLN A 221 6.81 11.35 6.18
CA GLN A 221 8.12 11.86 6.59
C GLN A 221 9.18 10.78 6.76
N ASN A 222 8.76 9.55 7.07
CA ASN A 222 9.65 8.40 7.14
C ASN A 222 9.89 7.73 5.76
N GLY A 223 9.37 8.31 4.68
CA GLY A 223 9.51 7.78 3.33
C GLY A 223 8.69 6.51 3.08
N ILE A 224 7.59 6.35 3.82
CA ILE A 224 6.63 5.25 3.67
C ILE A 224 5.48 5.75 2.82
N VAL A 225 5.16 5.03 1.75
CA VAL A 225 3.91 5.23 1.00
C VAL A 225 2.76 4.80 1.90
N THR A 226 1.69 5.60 2.01
CA THR A 226 0.60 5.31 2.94
C THR A 226 -0.75 5.30 2.24
N ILE A 227 -1.57 4.27 2.54
CA ILE A 227 -2.85 4.00 1.86
C ILE A 227 -4.00 3.88 2.87
N PRO A 228 -4.34 4.96 3.61
CA PRO A 228 -5.46 4.93 4.53
C PRO A 228 -6.78 4.61 3.81
N LYS A 229 -7.60 3.76 4.42
CA LYS A 229 -8.93 3.44 3.93
C LYS A 229 -9.97 4.41 4.50
N SER A 230 -10.83 4.94 3.64
CA SER A 230 -12.06 5.60 4.07
C SER A 230 -13.13 5.54 2.97
N THR A 231 -14.39 5.45 3.39
CA THR A 231 -15.57 5.57 2.53
C THR A 231 -16.35 6.87 2.80
N LYS A 232 -15.86 7.71 3.71
CA LYS A 232 -16.51 8.99 4.05
C LYS A 232 -15.71 10.12 3.42
N GLU A 233 -16.36 10.93 2.56
CA GLU A 233 -15.73 12.04 1.85
C GLU A 233 -14.96 12.98 2.79
N ALA A 234 -15.55 13.39 3.91
CA ALA A 234 -14.90 14.27 4.87
C ALA A 234 -13.57 13.68 5.42
N ARG A 235 -13.49 12.36 5.60
CA ARG A 235 -12.26 11.68 6.04
C ARG A 235 -11.27 11.51 4.89
N ILE A 236 -11.72 11.19 3.67
CA ILE A 236 -10.87 11.14 2.48
C ILE A 236 -10.18 12.49 2.32
N LEU A 237 -10.93 13.59 2.39
CA LEU A 237 -10.40 14.95 2.27
C LEU A 237 -9.45 15.28 3.43
N SER A 238 -9.86 15.04 4.68
CA SER A 238 -9.02 15.33 5.86
C SER A 238 -7.72 14.53 5.88
N ASN A 239 -7.76 13.25 5.49
CA ASN A 239 -6.57 12.39 5.47
C ASN A 239 -5.48 12.89 4.49
N SER A 240 -5.87 13.55 3.39
CA SER A 240 -4.91 14.10 2.42
C SER A 240 -4.28 15.44 2.87
N GLN A 241 -4.78 16.06 3.92
CA GLN A 241 -4.30 17.36 4.44
C GLN A 241 -3.14 17.15 5.44
N VAL A 242 -2.06 16.53 4.97
CA VAL A 242 -0.88 16.16 5.78
C VAL A 242 0.43 16.80 5.28
N PHE A 243 0.33 17.65 4.27
CA PHE A 243 1.50 18.23 3.60
C PHE A 243 1.79 19.68 4.01
N ASP A 244 0.97 20.28 4.86
CA ASP A 244 1.06 21.67 5.31
C ASP A 244 1.75 21.84 6.67
N PHE A 245 2.25 20.75 7.27
CA PHE A 245 3.01 20.75 8.51
C PHE A 245 4.12 19.67 8.49
N GLU A 246 5.04 19.78 9.45
CA GLU A 246 6.11 18.79 9.64
C GLU A 246 6.25 18.43 11.12
N LEU A 247 6.36 17.13 11.40
CA LEU A 247 6.70 16.63 12.73
C LEU A 247 8.19 16.86 12.99
N SER A 248 8.55 17.30 14.18
CA SER A 248 9.95 17.35 14.58
C SER A 248 10.55 15.96 14.71
N THR A 249 11.87 15.84 14.60
CA THR A 249 12.57 14.56 14.80
C THR A 249 12.24 13.93 16.17
N GLU A 250 12.18 14.76 17.23
CA GLU A 250 11.80 14.33 18.58
C GLU A 250 10.39 13.74 18.62
N ASP A 251 9.44 14.32 17.89
CA ASP A 251 8.06 13.84 17.87
C ASP A 251 7.91 12.56 17.03
N ILE A 252 8.69 12.40 15.96
CA ILE A 252 8.81 11.13 15.24
C ILE A 252 9.34 10.03 16.16
N GLU A 253 10.39 10.33 16.95
CA GLU A 253 10.95 9.40 17.94
C GLU A 253 9.92 9.03 19.02
N LYS A 254 9.09 9.97 19.49
CA LYS A 254 7.99 9.67 20.42
C LYS A 254 6.99 8.68 19.81
N ILE A 255 6.62 8.85 18.54
CA ILE A 255 5.73 7.89 17.87
C ILE A 255 6.41 6.52 17.75
N ASP A 256 7.71 6.46 17.44
CA ASP A 256 8.47 5.20 17.37
C ASP A 256 8.45 4.44 18.73
N THR A 257 8.35 5.14 19.88
CA THR A 257 8.27 4.49 21.21
C THR A 257 6.94 3.77 21.46
N LEU A 258 5.91 4.04 20.68
CA LEU A 258 4.59 3.41 20.83
C LEU A 258 4.55 1.97 20.30
N ASN A 259 5.61 1.53 19.64
CA ASN A 259 5.69 0.20 19.04
C ASN A 259 5.45 -0.93 20.05
N LYS A 260 4.46 -1.76 19.79
CA LYS A 260 4.08 -2.93 20.60
C LYS A 260 4.34 -4.25 19.87
N ASN A 261 4.74 -4.20 18.60
CA ASN A 261 4.83 -5.34 17.70
C ASN A 261 3.49 -6.13 17.57
N GLU A 262 2.36 -5.45 17.72
CA GLU A 262 1.03 -6.03 17.55
C GLU A 262 0.67 -6.08 16.05
N MET A 263 0.54 -7.27 15.49
CA MET A 263 0.21 -7.48 14.07
C MET A 263 -1.12 -8.23 13.91
N HIS A 264 -1.82 -7.97 12.80
CA HIS A 264 -3.10 -8.63 12.50
C HIS A 264 -2.94 -9.94 11.69
N GLY A 265 -1.79 -10.19 11.10
CA GLY A 265 -1.47 -11.40 10.37
C GLY A 265 0.00 -11.74 10.53
N ASP A 266 0.30 -13.03 10.67
CA ASP A 266 1.67 -13.52 10.79
C ASP A 266 2.16 -14.00 9.41
N PRO A 267 3.16 -13.32 8.78
CA PRO A 267 3.69 -13.73 7.50
C PRO A 267 4.36 -15.10 7.49
N ASP A 268 4.77 -15.61 8.65
CA ASP A 268 5.38 -16.93 8.79
C ASP A 268 4.34 -18.07 8.93
N HIS A 269 3.07 -17.70 9.12
CA HIS A 269 1.97 -18.65 9.31
C HIS A 269 0.76 -18.30 8.43
N VAL A 270 0.96 -18.41 7.08
CA VAL A 270 -0.06 -18.08 6.08
C VAL A 270 -0.82 -19.34 5.69
N ASP A 271 -1.75 -19.75 6.54
CA ASP A 271 -2.60 -20.95 6.38
C ASP A 271 -4.07 -20.63 6.02
N PHE A 272 -4.41 -19.36 5.81
CA PHE A 272 -5.71 -18.81 5.38
C PHE A 272 -5.75 -18.50 3.89
#